data_0a10ed424082579f1b94ff6be9e279e1
#
_entry.id   0a10ed424082579f1b94ff6be9e279e1
#
_cell.length_a   1.000
_cell.length_b   1.000
_cell.length_c   1.000
_cell.angle_alpha   90.00
_cell.angle_beta   90.00
_cell.angle_gamma   90.00
#
_symmetry.space_group_name_H-M   'P 1'
#
loop_
_entity.id
_entity.type
_entity.pdbx_description
1 polymer ?
#
loop_
_entity_poly.entity_id
_entity_poly.type
_entity_poly.pdbx_seq_one_letter_code
_entity_poly.pdbx_strand_id
1 'polypeptide(L)'
;MDAQLKRGLLEVCALAAIRNEDSYGYKIIRDMQPYVEVSESTLYPILRRLETAELLTVYSQEHGGRVRKYYHITEAGIARLSLFLKEWKEIESIYNFIVQEEKGNEQNGI
;
A
#
# COMPACT_ATOMS: atom_id res chain seq x y z
N MET A 1 1.79 6.25 14.06
CA MET A 1 2.23 4.96 13.49
C MET A 1 3.72 5.01 13.25
N ASP A 2 4.40 3.93 13.53
CA ASP A 2 5.84 3.82 13.23
C ASP A 2 6.11 4.11 11.76
N ALA A 3 7.13 4.93 11.48
CA ALA A 3 7.43 5.37 10.12
C ALA A 3 7.78 4.23 9.17
N GLN A 4 8.50 3.22 9.69
CA GLN A 4 8.90 2.07 8.88
C GLN A 4 7.71 1.18 8.55
N LEU A 5 6.83 0.96 9.52
CA LEU A 5 5.58 0.23 9.31
C LEU A 5 4.69 0.96 8.31
N LYS A 6 4.54 2.27 8.48
CA LYS A 6 3.72 3.09 7.59
C LYS A 6 4.23 3.03 6.14
N ARG A 7 5.55 3.08 5.95
CA ARG A 7 6.14 2.99 4.61
C ARG A 7 5.82 1.65 3.95
N GLY A 8 5.94 0.55 4.69
CA GLY A 8 5.58 -0.78 4.16
C GLY A 8 4.12 -0.89 3.78
N LEU A 9 3.23 -0.31 4.59
CA LEU A 9 1.80 -0.29 4.29
C LEU A 9 1.50 0.57 3.06
N LEU A 10 2.17 1.71 2.90
CA LEU A 10 2.01 2.57 1.73
C LEU A 10 2.48 1.87 0.46
N GLU A 11 3.53 1.06 0.53
CA GLU A 11 4.02 0.29 -0.62
C GLU A 11 2.95 -0.68 -1.13
N VAL A 12 2.33 -1.46 -0.24
CA VAL A 12 1.28 -2.39 -0.66
C VAL A 12 0.01 -1.67 -1.08
N CYS A 13 -0.30 -0.51 -0.47
CA CYS A 13 -1.42 0.32 -0.93
C CYS A 13 -1.21 0.81 -2.36
N ALA A 14 -0.01 1.27 -2.68
CA ALA A 14 0.32 1.73 -4.03
C ALA A 14 0.20 0.59 -5.05
N LEU A 15 0.69 -0.61 -4.70
CA LEU A 15 0.52 -1.79 -5.57
C LEU A 15 -0.95 -2.15 -5.76
N ALA A 16 -1.75 -2.07 -4.69
CA ALA A 16 -3.18 -2.33 -4.77
C ALA A 16 -3.88 -1.33 -5.70
N ALA A 17 -3.46 -0.07 -5.66
CA ALA A 17 -4.05 0.98 -6.49
C ALA A 17 -3.84 0.74 -7.99
N ILE A 18 -2.83 -0.05 -8.37
CA ILE A 18 -2.55 -0.38 -9.78
C ILE A 18 -2.84 -1.84 -10.10
N ARG A 19 -3.50 -2.58 -9.19
CA ARG A 19 -3.73 -4.02 -9.32
C ARG A 19 -4.64 -4.37 -10.48
N ASN A 20 -5.73 -3.63 -10.66
CA ASN A 20 -6.75 -3.95 -11.65
C ASN A 20 -6.57 -3.23 -12.97
N GLU A 21 -5.90 -2.09 -12.96
CA GLU A 21 -5.59 -1.33 -14.17
C GLU A 21 -4.38 -0.43 -13.92
N ASP A 22 -3.68 -0.09 -14.96
CA ASP A 22 -2.55 0.83 -14.87
C ASP A 22 -3.05 2.19 -14.40
N SER A 23 -2.20 2.91 -13.66
CA SER A 23 -2.59 4.18 -13.07
C SER A 23 -1.43 5.16 -13.09
N TYR A 24 -1.69 6.39 -12.70
CA TYR A 24 -0.70 7.47 -12.65
C TYR A 24 -0.73 8.12 -11.27
N GLY A 25 0.34 8.87 -10.94
CA GLY A 25 0.55 9.36 -9.59
C GLY A 25 -0.66 10.05 -8.95
N TYR A 26 -1.27 11.00 -9.66
CA TYR A 26 -2.42 11.74 -9.14
C TYR A 26 -3.60 10.80 -8.82
N LYS A 27 -3.90 9.87 -9.73
CA LYS A 27 -5.00 8.92 -9.52
C LYS A 27 -4.70 7.97 -8.37
N ILE A 28 -3.45 7.51 -8.25
CA ILE A 28 -3.02 6.65 -7.14
C ILE A 28 -3.27 7.35 -5.80
N ILE A 29 -2.85 8.62 -5.68
CA ILE A 29 -3.06 9.40 -4.47
C ILE A 29 -4.55 9.52 -4.16
N ARG A 30 -5.34 9.88 -5.16
CA ARG A 30 -6.78 10.05 -5.00
C ARG A 30 -7.45 8.76 -4.52
N ASP A 31 -7.05 7.62 -5.08
CA ASP A 31 -7.64 6.33 -4.71
C ASP A 31 -7.21 5.89 -3.30
N MET A 32 -6.02 6.29 -2.86
CA MET A 32 -5.51 5.95 -1.52
C MET A 32 -6.07 6.85 -0.41
N GLN A 33 -6.38 8.11 -0.72
CA GLN A 33 -6.74 9.13 0.28
C GLN A 33 -7.87 8.74 1.24
N PRO A 34 -8.93 8.04 0.83
CA PRO A 34 -9.97 7.63 1.77
C PRO A 34 -9.47 6.68 2.87
N TYR A 35 -8.34 6.03 2.67
CA TYR A 35 -7.82 5.01 3.58
C TYR A 35 -6.57 5.46 4.31
N VAL A 36 -5.73 6.26 3.67
CA VAL A 36 -4.45 6.69 4.25
C VAL A 36 -4.05 8.02 3.64
N GLU A 37 -3.54 8.92 4.48
CA GLU A 37 -3.04 10.21 4.03
C GLU A 37 -1.67 10.02 3.35
N VAL A 38 -1.56 10.49 2.11
CA VAL A 38 -0.33 10.42 1.34
C VAL A 38 -0.22 11.62 0.42
N SER A 39 0.97 12.21 0.36
CA SER A 39 1.29 13.33 -0.52
C SER A 39 2.13 12.86 -1.70
N GLU A 40 2.27 13.70 -2.71
CA GLU A 40 3.15 13.41 -3.85
C GLU A 40 4.59 13.20 -3.40
N SER A 41 5.08 14.03 -2.48
CA SER A 41 6.45 13.93 -1.99
C SER A 41 6.72 12.61 -1.25
N THR A 42 5.68 11.99 -0.70
CA THR A 42 5.78 10.69 -0.05
C THR A 42 5.62 9.54 -1.06
N LEU A 43 4.69 9.69 -2.00
CA LEU A 43 4.35 8.62 -2.94
C LEU A 43 5.45 8.35 -3.96
N TYR A 44 6.03 9.40 -4.58
CA TYR A 44 6.96 9.18 -5.68
C TYR A 44 8.23 8.40 -5.27
N PRO A 45 8.83 8.63 -4.09
CA PRO A 45 9.92 7.77 -3.63
C PRO A 45 9.51 6.31 -3.46
N ILE A 46 8.27 6.08 -3.00
CA ILE A 46 7.73 4.72 -2.84
C ILE A 46 7.62 4.03 -4.20
N LEU A 47 7.07 4.73 -5.20
CA LEU A 47 6.94 4.19 -6.54
C LEU A 47 8.30 3.85 -7.16
N ARG A 48 9.31 4.70 -6.93
CA ARG A 48 10.68 4.43 -7.40
C ARG A 48 11.26 3.17 -6.76
N ARG A 49 11.03 2.97 -5.46
CA ARG A 49 11.50 1.77 -4.77
C ARG A 49 10.82 0.51 -5.29
N LEU A 50 9.52 0.60 -5.55
CA LEU A 50 8.77 -0.52 -6.12
C LEU A 50 9.27 -0.86 -7.52
N GLU A 51 9.60 0.15 -8.32
CA GLU A 51 10.19 -0.05 -9.64
C GLU A 51 11.56 -0.72 -9.55
N THR A 52 12.42 -0.24 -8.66
CA THR A 52 13.76 -0.81 -8.45
C THR A 52 13.67 -2.28 -8.00
N ALA A 53 12.66 -2.59 -7.20
CA ALA A 53 12.40 -3.97 -6.74
C ALA A 53 11.67 -4.82 -7.79
N GLU A 54 11.38 -4.26 -8.96
CA GLU A 54 10.69 -4.93 -10.06
C GLU A 54 9.27 -5.39 -9.71
N LEU A 55 8.62 -4.70 -8.77
CA LEU A 55 7.23 -4.97 -8.39
C LEU A 55 6.26 -4.21 -9.27
N LEU A 56 6.75 -3.19 -9.98
CA LEU A 56 6.00 -2.48 -11.00
C LEU A 56 6.94 -2.04 -12.12
N THR A 57 6.37 -1.70 -13.27
CA THR A 57 7.08 -1.08 -14.37
C THR A 57 6.45 0.27 -14.68
N VAL A 58 7.21 1.14 -15.33
CA VAL A 58 6.80 2.51 -15.64
C VAL A 58 6.87 2.72 -17.15
N TYR A 59 5.86 3.35 -17.71
CA TYR A 59 5.88 3.77 -19.10
C TYR A 59 5.25 5.14 -19.21
N SER A 60 5.55 5.85 -20.30
CA SER A 60 4.97 7.16 -20.55
C SER A 60 3.97 7.07 -21.69
N GLN A 61 2.90 7.83 -21.58
CA GLN A 61 1.87 7.89 -22.60
C GLN A 61 1.37 9.32 -22.72
N GLU A 62 1.16 9.75 -23.97
CA GLU A 62 0.59 11.07 -24.22
C GLU A 62 -0.91 11.06 -23.97
N HIS A 63 -1.40 12.06 -23.25
CA HIS A 63 -2.81 12.21 -22.96
C HIS A 63 -3.16 13.70 -22.96
N GLY A 64 -4.01 14.10 -23.89
CA GLY A 64 -4.45 15.49 -24.02
C GLY A 64 -3.29 16.47 -24.23
N GLY A 65 -2.28 16.09 -25.02
CA GLY A 65 -1.12 16.92 -25.32
C GLY A 65 -0.04 16.92 -24.25
N ARG A 66 -0.22 16.15 -23.17
CA ARG A 66 0.76 16.02 -22.09
C ARG A 66 1.28 14.59 -21.98
N VAL A 67 2.55 14.46 -21.63
CA VAL A 67 3.14 13.15 -21.35
C VAL A 67 2.87 12.82 -19.89
N ARG A 68 2.30 11.64 -19.66
CA ARG A 68 1.95 11.16 -18.33
C ARG A 68 2.63 9.82 -18.07
N LYS A 69 3.21 9.66 -16.89
CA LYS A 69 3.80 8.39 -16.46
C LYS A 69 2.74 7.47 -15.91
N TYR A 70 2.72 6.26 -16.42
CA TYR A 70 1.82 5.20 -15.96
C TYR A 70 2.61 4.11 -15.26
N TYR A 71 1.97 3.49 -14.29
CA TYR A 71 2.55 2.44 -13.45
C TYR A 71 1.75 1.17 -13.67
N HIS A 72 2.45 0.08 -13.95
CA HIS A 72 1.88 -1.23 -14.25
C HIS A 72 2.43 -2.24 -13.25
N ILE A 73 1.54 -3.01 -12.59
CA ILE A 73 1.98 -4.02 -11.63
C ILE A 73 2.55 -5.24 -12.35
N THR A 74 3.64 -5.80 -11.82
CA THR A 74 4.23 -7.02 -12.33
C THR A 74 3.65 -8.24 -11.63
N GLU A 75 3.98 -9.44 -12.13
CA GLU A 75 3.61 -10.67 -11.44
C GLU A 75 4.19 -10.72 -10.03
N ALA A 76 5.42 -10.23 -9.85
CA ALA A 76 6.05 -10.14 -8.55
C ALA A 76 5.29 -9.18 -7.62
N GLY A 77 4.78 -8.07 -8.18
CA GLY A 77 3.94 -7.15 -7.43
C GLY A 77 2.64 -7.78 -6.97
N ILE A 78 2.01 -8.56 -7.83
CA ILE A 78 0.78 -9.30 -7.49
C ILE A 78 1.07 -10.31 -6.37
N ALA A 79 2.18 -11.03 -6.47
CA ALA A 79 2.60 -11.99 -5.45
C ALA A 79 2.84 -11.31 -4.12
N ARG A 80 3.41 -10.09 -4.14
CA ARG A 80 3.65 -9.30 -2.93
C ARG A 80 2.33 -8.94 -2.25
N LEU A 81 1.30 -8.56 -3.00
CA LEU A 81 -0.01 -8.27 -2.44
C LEU A 81 -0.64 -9.51 -1.80
N SER A 82 -0.54 -10.66 -2.47
CA SER A 82 -1.08 -11.92 -1.95
C SER A 82 -0.41 -12.31 -0.64
N LEU A 83 0.92 -12.15 -0.58
CA LEU A 83 1.68 -12.42 0.63
C LEU A 83 1.27 -11.50 1.77
N PHE A 84 1.10 -10.21 1.51
CA PHE A 84 0.66 -9.25 2.51
C PHE A 84 -0.69 -9.64 3.10
N LEU A 85 -1.66 -10.00 2.26
CA LEU A 85 -2.98 -10.38 2.73
C LEU A 85 -2.94 -11.64 3.60
N LYS A 86 -2.07 -12.59 3.25
CA LYS A 86 -1.88 -13.81 4.04
C LYS A 86 -1.26 -13.51 5.40
N GLU A 87 -0.20 -12.71 5.42
CA GLU A 87 0.47 -12.33 6.65
C GLU A 87 -0.43 -11.49 7.55
N TRP A 88 -1.26 -10.63 6.96
CA TRP A 88 -2.16 -9.79 7.72
C TRP A 88 -3.19 -10.62 8.49
N LYS A 89 -3.66 -11.72 7.95
CA LYS A 89 -4.57 -12.61 8.67
C LYS A 89 -3.96 -13.16 9.94
N GLU A 90 -2.67 -13.48 9.90
CA GLU A 90 -1.95 -13.92 11.10
C GLU A 90 -1.84 -12.79 12.12
N ILE A 91 -1.52 -11.57 11.66
CA ILE A 91 -1.46 -10.39 12.50
C ILE A 91 -2.81 -10.12 13.13
N GLU A 92 -3.88 -10.26 12.38
CA GLU A 92 -5.25 -10.05 12.86
C GLU A 92 -5.60 -11.00 14.01
N SER A 93 -5.21 -12.26 13.93
CA SER A 93 -5.37 -13.22 15.03
C SER A 93 -4.66 -12.77 16.30
N ILE A 94 -3.43 -12.30 16.15
CA ILE A 94 -2.64 -11.79 17.27
C ILE A 94 -3.28 -10.54 17.85
N TYR A 95 -3.73 -9.64 16.99
CA TYR A 95 -4.45 -8.43 17.38
C TYR A 95 -5.68 -8.79 18.22
N ASN A 96 -6.47 -9.75 17.78
CA ASN A 96 -7.68 -10.17 18.48
C ASN A 96 -7.36 -10.74 19.86
N PHE A 97 -6.27 -11.50 19.98
CA PHE A 97 -5.82 -12.00 21.27
C PHE A 97 -5.49 -10.85 22.23
N ILE A 98 -4.71 -9.88 21.75
CA ILE A 98 -4.30 -8.72 22.56
C ILE A 98 -5.53 -7.92 23.03
N VAL A 99 -6.46 -7.65 22.11
CA VAL A 99 -7.69 -6.93 22.43
C VAL A 99 -8.47 -7.66 23.51
N GLN A 100 -8.57 -8.97 23.41
CA GLN A 100 -9.32 -9.77 24.39
C GLN A 100 -8.67 -9.73 25.77
N GLU A 101 -7.34 -9.80 25.84
CA GLU A 101 -6.62 -9.72 27.13
C GLU A 101 -6.75 -8.33 27.75
N GLU A 102 -6.72 -7.27 26.96
CA GLU A 102 -6.94 -5.91 27.47
C GLU A 102 -8.35 -5.72 28.01
N LYS A 103 -9.36 -6.27 27.35
CA LYS A 103 -10.74 -6.25 27.82
C LYS A 103 -10.90 -7.01 29.14
N GLY A 104 -10.21 -8.14 29.27
CA GLY A 104 -10.18 -8.91 30.51
C GLY A 104 -9.67 -8.10 31.68
N ASN A 105 -8.58 -7.35 31.49
CA ASN A 105 -8.04 -6.45 32.50
C ASN A 105 -9.04 -5.36 32.89
N GLU A 106 -9.68 -4.73 31.93
CA GLU A 106 -10.68 -3.69 32.15
C GLU A 106 -11.86 -4.23 32.98
N GLN A 107 -12.35 -5.42 32.63
CA GLN A 107 -13.47 -6.06 33.32
C GLN A 107 -13.12 -6.44 34.74
N ASN A 108 -11.86 -6.72 35.03
CA ASN A 108 -11.41 -7.07 36.39
C ASN A 108 -11.08 -5.84 37.23
N GLY A 109 -11.31 -4.65 36.73
CA GLY A 109 -11.13 -3.41 37.47
C GLY A 109 -9.66 -3.03 37.69
N ILE A 110 -8.81 -3.50 36.84
CA ILE A 110 -7.35 -3.25 36.93
C ILE A 110 -6.96 -2.09 36.06
#